data_8b2d1e12d8639e9f190d80130a06593b
#
_entry.id   8b2d1e12d8639e9f190d80130a06593b
#
_cell.length_a   1.000
_cell.length_b   1.000
_cell.length_c   1.000
_cell.angle_alpha   90.00
_cell.angle_beta   90.00
_cell.angle_gamma   90.00
#
_symmetry.space_group_name_H-M   'P 1'
#
loop_
_entity.id
_entity.type
_entity.pdbx_description
1 polymer ?
#
loop_
_entity_poly.entity_id
_entity_poly.type
_entity_poly.pdbx_seq_one_letter_code
_entity_poly.pdbx_strand_id
1 'polypeptide(L)' 'METRIKELRARHNLTQEELATKVSVRRETIVFLEKGKYNPSLKLAYEISKVFNLPIEKVFIF' A
#
# COMPACT_ATOMS: atom_id res chain seq x y z
N MET A 1 -3.91 -4.21 -11.18
CA MET A 1 -2.59 -3.61 -10.91
C MET A 1 -1.87 -4.44 -9.87
N GLU A 2 -0.62 -4.77 -10.10
CA GLU A 2 0.18 -5.48 -9.11
C GLU A 2 0.86 -4.50 -8.18
N THR A 3 1.09 -4.94 -6.93
CA THR A 3 1.79 -4.11 -5.95
C THR A 3 2.79 -4.96 -5.18
N ARG A 4 3.73 -4.28 -4.53
CA ARG A 4 4.67 -4.91 -3.62
C ARG A 4 4.31 -4.62 -2.16
N ILE A 5 3.07 -4.19 -1.91
CA ILE A 5 2.65 -3.76 -0.57
C ILE A 5 2.82 -4.87 0.46
N LYS A 6 2.38 -6.09 0.14
CA LYS A 6 2.47 -7.21 1.08
C LYS A 6 3.92 -7.50 1.45
N GLU A 7 4.80 -7.51 0.45
CA GLU A 7 6.23 -7.74 0.67
C GLU A 7 6.83 -6.64 1.54
N LEU A 8 6.50 -5.39 1.23
CA LEU A 8 7.05 -4.25 1.96
C LEU A 8 6.51 -4.18 3.38
N ARG A 9 5.23 -4.53 3.58
CA ARG A 9 4.69 -4.62 4.94
C ARG A 9 5.46 -5.63 5.77
N ALA A 10 5.74 -6.79 5.18
CA ALA A 10 6.49 -7.81 5.90
C ALA A 10 7.87 -7.30 6.33
N ARG A 11 8.53 -6.57 5.45
CA ARG A 11 9.86 -6.00 5.77
C ARG A 11 9.79 -4.96 6.88
N HIS A 12 8.67 -4.25 6.99
CA HIS A 12 8.49 -3.20 7.99
C HIS A 12 7.71 -3.68 9.21
N ASN A 13 7.37 -4.96 9.28
CA ASN A 13 6.61 -5.55 10.37
C ASN A 13 5.27 -4.85 10.58
N LEU A 14 4.58 -4.54 9.47
CA LEU A 14 3.27 -3.88 9.53
C LEU A 14 2.17 -4.85 9.15
N THR A 15 1.09 -4.86 9.93
CA THR A 15 -0.13 -5.56 9.53
C THR A 15 -0.89 -4.72 8.51
N GLN A 16 -1.87 -5.33 7.85
CA GLN A 16 -2.74 -4.60 6.93
C GLN A 16 -3.45 -3.46 7.66
N GLU A 17 -3.92 -3.72 8.87
CA GLU A 17 -4.62 -2.71 9.67
C GLU A 17 -3.69 -1.56 10.06
N GLU A 18 -2.46 -1.87 10.44
CA GLU A 18 -1.49 -0.83 10.79
C GLU A 18 -1.17 0.07 9.60
N LEU A 19 -0.98 -0.52 8.42
CA LEU A 19 -0.74 0.28 7.23
C LEU A 19 -1.96 1.14 6.91
N ALA A 20 -3.16 0.56 6.98
CA ALA A 20 -4.39 1.29 6.70
C ALA A 20 -4.53 2.50 7.63
N THR A 21 -4.24 2.32 8.91
CA THR A 21 -4.28 3.41 9.88
C THR A 21 -3.30 4.51 9.52
N LYS A 22 -2.09 4.14 9.11
CA LYS A 22 -1.06 5.13 8.76
C LYS A 22 -1.44 6.00 7.57
N VAL A 23 -2.25 5.46 6.64
CA VAL A 23 -2.65 6.22 5.45
C VAL A 23 -4.14 6.60 5.48
N SER A 24 -4.77 6.45 6.63
CA SER A 24 -6.14 6.91 6.90
C SER A 24 -7.19 6.29 5.98
N VAL A 25 -7.08 5.00 5.74
CA VAL A 25 -8.09 4.24 4.99
C VAL A 25 -8.51 3.03 5.79
N ARG A 26 -9.54 2.34 5.31
CA ARG A 26 -9.99 1.10 5.94
C ARG A 26 -9.06 -0.05 5.59
N ARG A 27 -8.99 -1.04 6.48
CA ARG A 27 -8.19 -2.23 6.24
C ARG A 27 -8.56 -2.90 4.92
N GLU A 28 -9.86 -2.96 4.60
CA GLU A 28 -10.34 -3.57 3.36
C GLU A 28 -9.73 -2.94 2.12
N THR A 29 -9.47 -1.63 2.15
CA THR A 29 -8.82 -0.96 1.04
C THR A 29 -7.43 -1.54 0.80
N ILE A 30 -6.68 -1.78 1.86
CA ILE A 30 -5.35 -2.38 1.75
C ILE A 30 -5.47 -3.82 1.24
N VAL A 31 -6.45 -4.58 1.73
CA VAL A 31 -6.68 -5.95 1.26
C VAL A 31 -6.91 -5.97 -0.25
N PHE A 32 -7.78 -5.09 -0.75
CA PHE A 32 -8.09 -5.05 -2.19
C PHE A 32 -6.90 -4.56 -3.02
N LEU A 33 -6.13 -3.62 -2.49
CA LEU A 33 -4.91 -3.18 -3.17
C LEU A 33 -3.93 -4.34 -3.34
N GLU A 34 -3.74 -5.12 -2.28
CA GLU A 34 -2.79 -6.24 -2.33
C GLU A 34 -3.25 -7.33 -3.30
N LYS A 35 -4.56 -7.45 -3.52
CA LYS A 35 -5.11 -8.41 -4.47
C LYS A 35 -5.11 -7.90 -5.91
N GLY A 36 -4.70 -6.66 -6.12
CA GLY A 36 -4.71 -6.06 -7.44
C GLY A 36 -6.11 -5.71 -7.95
N LYS A 37 -7.10 -5.64 -7.06
CA LYS A 37 -8.51 -5.42 -7.44
C LYS A 37 -8.98 -3.98 -7.25
N TYR A 38 -8.09 -3.09 -6.89
CA TYR A 38 -8.44 -1.71 -6.63
C TYR A 38 -7.30 -0.81 -7.08
N ASN A 39 -7.61 0.21 -7.87
CA ASN A 39 -6.62 1.19 -8.30
C ASN A 39 -6.67 2.37 -7.34
N PRO A 40 -5.60 2.64 -6.60
CA PRO A 40 -5.60 3.72 -5.63
C PRO A 40 -5.59 5.08 -6.33
N SER A 41 -6.11 6.11 -5.65
CA SER A 41 -5.90 7.48 -6.08
C SER A 41 -4.41 7.79 -6.03
N LEU A 42 -3.99 8.81 -6.76
CA LEU A 42 -2.59 9.24 -6.72
C LEU A 42 -2.18 9.61 -5.29
N LYS A 43 -3.07 10.28 -4.56
CA LYS A 43 -2.79 10.67 -3.18
C LYS A 43 -2.53 9.44 -2.30
N LEU A 44 -3.39 8.43 -2.40
CA LEU A 44 -3.24 7.22 -1.59
C LEU A 44 -1.97 6.48 -1.96
N ALA A 45 -1.69 6.35 -3.26
CA ALA A 45 -0.47 5.69 -3.72
C ALA A 45 0.77 6.40 -3.18
N TYR A 46 0.75 7.72 -3.20
CA TYR A 46 1.86 8.52 -2.69
C TYR A 46 2.04 8.32 -1.18
N GLU A 47 0.95 8.34 -0.42
CA GLU A 47 1.03 8.18 1.03
C GLU A 47 1.54 6.80 1.42
N ILE A 48 1.10 5.76 0.72
CA ILE A 48 1.60 4.41 0.98
C ILE A 48 3.10 4.34 0.67
N SER A 49 3.52 4.93 -0.44
CA SER A 49 4.93 4.95 -0.82
C SER A 49 5.79 5.65 0.22
N LYS A 50 5.27 6.72 0.82
CA LYS A 50 5.98 7.44 1.87
C LYS A 50 6.16 6.59 3.12
N VAL A 51 5.18 5.76 3.46
CA VAL A 51 5.31 4.86 4.61
C VAL A 51 6.54 3.96 4.44
N PHE A 52 6.77 3.50 3.22
CA PHE A 52 7.90 2.61 2.92
C PHE A 52 9.15 3.36 2.48
N ASN A 53 9.08 4.69 2.39
CA ASN A 53 10.19 5.52 1.97
C ASN A 53 10.73 5.12 0.60
N LEU A 54 9.82 4.86 -0.34
CA LEU A 54 10.14 4.46 -1.71
C LEU A 54 9.34 5.31 -2.69
N PRO A 55 9.81 5.46 -3.93
CA PRO A 55 8.99 6.11 -4.96
C PRO A 55 7.81 5.21 -5.34
N ILE A 56 6.75 5.82 -5.88
CA ILE A 56 5.52 5.11 -6.24
C ILE A 56 5.80 3.91 -7.14
N GLU A 57 6.66 4.07 -8.13
CA GLU A 57 6.95 3.01 -9.09
C GLU A 57 7.70 1.82 -8.48
N LYS A 58 8.19 1.93 -7.26
CA LYS A 58 8.80 0.81 -6.55
C LYS A 58 7.80 0.07 -5.67
N VAL A 59 6.60 0.63 -5.50
CA VAL A 59 5.53 0.03 -4.69
C VAL A 59 4.44 -0.53 -5.59
N PHE A 60 4.08 0.22 -6.63
CA PHE A 60 3.03 -0.17 -7.57
C PHE A 60 3.64 -0.50 -8.92
N ILE A 61 3.23 -1.64 -9.49
CA ILE A 61 3.74 -2.11 -10.79
C ILE A 61 2.68 -1.82 -11.85
N PHE A 62 3.01 -0.94 -12.76
CA PHE A 62 2.11 -0.51 -13.84
C PHE A 62 2.31 -1.34 -15.09
#